data_f7743dec81ccfc25bb748722316ab5eb
#
_entry.id   f7743dec81ccfc25bb748722316ab5eb
#
_cell.length_a   1.000
_cell.length_b   1.000
_cell.length_c   1.000
_cell.angle_alpha   90.00
_cell.angle_beta   90.00
_cell.angle_gamma   90.00
#
_symmetry.space_group_name_H-M   'P 1'
#
loop_
_entity.id
_entity.type
_entity.pdbx_description
1 polymer ?
#
loop_
_entity_poly.entity_id
_entity_poly.type
_entity_poly.pdbx_seq_one_letter_code
_entity_poly.pdbx_strand_id
1 'polypeptide(L)'
;MVRNARSEIVKREFDFGWKADGSVHPTDLLTLEYQKGDILDVGCGTCRLYSFLSQHGWTGRYVGIDARRYGGYPYPNGAELIVGDASTLTFPKTDTVVLGHILEHVEDPCVLLSKSVESCQENVLFNVPKRNQELWEHGIVEYHQLDKTHQHCGFSNEEVSNIVSLSAGEIRSYKNVSEINATMGTSLWNSRIPKALDFVLSKIFSSKTFHPEIWCEVEKAGE
;
A
#
# COMPACT_ATOMS: atom_id res chain seq x y z
N MET A 1 15.81 5.64 27.00
CA MET A 1 14.60 6.42 26.66
C MET A 1 14.24 6.39 25.17
N VAL A 2 15.18 6.49 24.23
CA VAL A 2 14.90 6.51 22.78
C VAL A 2 14.28 5.19 22.26
N ARG A 3 14.63 4.01 22.82
CA ARG A 3 14.07 2.72 22.40
C ARG A 3 12.57 2.54 22.67
N ASN A 4 12.06 3.13 23.77
CA ASN A 4 10.61 3.02 24.11
C ASN A 4 9.75 3.95 23.24
N ALA A 5 10.23 5.16 22.95
CA ALA A 5 9.52 6.08 22.07
C ALA A 5 9.35 5.51 20.64
N ARG A 6 10.39 4.83 20.13
CA ARG A 6 10.36 4.20 18.80
C ARG A 6 9.37 3.02 18.73
N SER A 7 9.28 2.20 19.78
CA SER A 7 8.33 1.10 19.85
C SER A 7 6.88 1.57 20.02
N GLU A 8 6.65 2.69 20.71
CA GLU A 8 5.32 3.27 20.87
C GLU A 8 4.85 4.00 19.62
N ILE A 9 5.75 4.69 18.90
CA ILE A 9 5.43 5.30 17.60
C ILE A 9 5.04 4.21 16.61
N VAL A 10 5.87 3.19 16.41
CA VAL A 10 5.59 2.06 15.54
C VAL A 10 4.29 1.36 15.94
N LYS A 11 4.06 1.12 17.23
CA LYS A 11 2.83 0.48 17.72
C LYS A 11 1.59 1.35 17.49
N ARG A 12 1.68 2.66 17.74
CA ARG A 12 0.57 3.59 17.49
C ARG A 12 0.17 3.64 16.03
N GLU A 13 1.08 3.59 15.09
CA GLU A 13 0.74 3.75 13.67
C GLU A 13 0.40 2.42 13.01
N PHE A 14 0.90 1.30 13.50
CA PHE A 14 0.30 -0.01 13.20
C PHE A 14 -1.14 -0.11 13.70
N ASP A 15 -1.44 0.47 14.87
CA ASP A 15 -2.82 0.61 15.36
C ASP A 15 -3.60 1.72 14.60
N PHE A 16 -2.91 2.71 13.99
CA PHE A 16 -3.49 3.90 13.34
C PHE A 16 -3.61 3.81 11.82
N GLY A 17 -2.82 2.98 11.15
CA GLY A 17 -2.97 2.72 9.71
C GLY A 17 -4.36 2.17 9.35
N TRP A 18 -5.11 1.76 10.37
CA TRP A 18 -6.42 1.14 10.27
C TRP A 18 -7.45 1.88 11.10
N LYS A 19 -7.43 3.20 11.09
CA LYS A 19 -8.36 3.99 11.87
C LYS A 19 -9.80 3.66 11.54
N ALA A 20 -10.53 3.29 12.58
CA ALA A 20 -11.99 3.27 12.60
C ALA A 20 -12.60 4.69 12.58
N ASP A 21 -11.82 5.74 12.26
CA ASP A 21 -12.27 7.14 12.27
C ASP A 21 -13.01 7.55 10.99
N GLY A 22 -13.21 6.61 10.06
CA GLY A 22 -13.89 6.87 8.79
C GLY A 22 -13.03 7.63 7.77
N SER A 23 -11.75 7.85 8.02
CA SER A 23 -10.87 8.45 7.02
C SER A 23 -10.70 7.49 5.84
N VAL A 24 -10.98 8.01 4.66
CA VAL A 24 -10.85 7.29 3.39
C VAL A 24 -9.42 7.42 2.92
N HIS A 25 -8.74 6.30 2.71
CA HIS A 25 -7.41 6.32 2.13
C HIS A 25 -7.51 6.62 0.63
N PRO A 26 -6.64 7.47 0.05
CA PRO A 26 -6.69 7.78 -1.38
C PRO A 26 -6.64 6.55 -2.29
N THR A 27 -5.90 5.50 -1.90
CA THR A 27 -5.84 4.25 -2.66
C THR A 27 -7.14 3.46 -2.64
N ASP A 28 -7.97 3.60 -1.59
CA ASP A 28 -9.30 2.99 -1.57
C ASP A 28 -10.22 3.62 -2.62
N LEU A 29 -10.15 4.96 -2.79
CA LEU A 29 -10.90 5.66 -3.83
C LEU A 29 -10.45 5.24 -5.22
N LEU A 30 -9.14 5.07 -5.43
CA LEU A 30 -8.60 4.57 -6.69
C LEU A 30 -9.03 3.13 -6.94
N THR A 31 -9.02 2.28 -5.91
CA THR A 31 -9.53 0.92 -6.03
C THR A 31 -11.01 0.91 -6.39
N LEU A 32 -11.84 1.76 -5.78
CA LEU A 32 -13.25 1.90 -6.11
C LEU A 32 -13.47 2.37 -7.57
N GLU A 33 -12.63 3.28 -8.07
CA GLU A 33 -12.70 3.82 -9.43
C GLU A 33 -12.30 2.80 -10.49
N TYR A 34 -11.24 2.00 -10.25
CA TYR A 34 -10.60 1.16 -11.26
C TYR A 34 -10.93 -0.33 -11.14
N GLN A 35 -11.50 -0.80 -10.03
CA GLN A 35 -11.89 -2.20 -9.88
C GLN A 35 -12.94 -2.62 -10.90
N LYS A 36 -12.89 -3.88 -11.28
CA LYS A 36 -13.86 -4.55 -12.15
C LYS A 36 -14.40 -5.78 -11.40
N GLY A 37 -15.69 -6.01 -11.50
CA GLY A 37 -16.36 -7.24 -11.03
C GLY A 37 -15.95 -7.75 -9.65
N ASP A 38 -15.54 -9.01 -9.59
CA ASP A 38 -15.13 -9.70 -8.36
C ASP A 38 -13.71 -9.34 -7.95
N ILE A 39 -13.45 -9.31 -6.65
CA ILE A 39 -12.16 -8.86 -6.09
C ILE A 39 -11.49 -9.96 -5.27
N LEU A 40 -10.21 -10.18 -5.56
CA LEU A 40 -9.26 -10.85 -4.67
C LEU A 40 -8.36 -9.78 -4.02
N ASP A 41 -8.41 -9.66 -2.69
CA ASP A 41 -7.58 -8.73 -1.90
C ASP A 41 -6.50 -9.53 -1.16
N VAL A 42 -5.24 -9.38 -1.60
CA VAL A 42 -4.10 -10.11 -1.04
C VAL A 42 -3.37 -9.21 -0.03
N GLY A 43 -3.23 -9.69 1.19
CA GLY A 43 -2.83 -8.88 2.34
C GLY A 43 -4.02 -8.10 2.91
N CYS A 44 -5.21 -8.68 2.87
CA CYS A 44 -6.48 -8.00 3.15
C CYS A 44 -6.64 -7.49 4.61
N GLY A 45 -5.76 -7.91 5.52
CA GLY A 45 -5.86 -7.54 6.93
C GLY A 45 -7.20 -7.94 7.54
N THR A 46 -7.98 -6.95 7.96
CA THR A 46 -9.34 -7.13 8.51
C THR A 46 -10.44 -7.05 7.46
N CYS A 47 -10.13 -7.12 6.18
CA CYS A 47 -11.06 -6.91 5.06
C CYS A 47 -11.73 -5.52 5.08
N ARG A 48 -10.97 -4.49 5.49
CA ARG A 48 -11.46 -3.11 5.54
C ARG A 48 -11.89 -2.60 4.15
N LEU A 49 -11.14 -2.97 3.11
CA LEU A 49 -11.46 -2.61 1.74
C LEU A 49 -12.85 -3.10 1.33
N TYR A 50 -13.24 -4.33 1.70
CA TYR A 50 -14.61 -4.81 1.47
C TYR A 50 -15.67 -3.90 2.08
N SER A 51 -15.48 -3.52 3.35
CA SER A 51 -16.42 -2.62 4.04
C SER A 51 -16.54 -1.28 3.35
N PHE A 52 -15.41 -0.71 2.91
CA PHE A 52 -15.36 0.53 2.17
C PHE A 52 -16.10 0.43 0.82
N LEU A 53 -15.77 -0.57 0.00
CA LEU A 53 -16.38 -0.77 -1.31
C LEU A 53 -17.89 -1.00 -1.22
N SER A 54 -18.33 -1.84 -0.27
CA SER A 54 -19.76 -2.13 -0.05
C SER A 54 -20.54 -0.89 0.37
N GLN A 55 -19.96 -0.02 1.21
CA GLN A 55 -20.58 1.26 1.60
C GLN A 55 -20.72 2.22 0.42
N HIS A 56 -19.90 2.05 -0.64
CA HIS A 56 -19.95 2.86 -1.86
C HIS A 56 -20.68 2.17 -3.02
N GLY A 57 -21.48 1.13 -2.72
CA GLY A 57 -22.39 0.51 -3.68
C GLY A 57 -21.78 -0.61 -4.52
N TRP A 58 -20.54 -1.03 -4.23
CA TRP A 58 -19.97 -2.22 -4.88
C TRP A 58 -20.64 -3.51 -4.35
N THR A 59 -20.94 -4.45 -5.23
CA THR A 59 -21.74 -5.66 -4.91
C THR A 59 -21.12 -6.96 -5.43
N GLY A 60 -19.88 -6.94 -5.89
CA GLY A 60 -19.17 -8.13 -6.36
C GLY A 60 -18.84 -9.12 -5.23
N ARG A 61 -18.34 -10.28 -5.61
CA ARG A 61 -17.75 -11.23 -4.67
C ARG A 61 -16.39 -10.73 -4.21
N TYR A 62 -16.12 -10.83 -2.91
CA TYR A 62 -14.84 -10.47 -2.31
C TYR A 62 -14.20 -11.66 -1.62
N VAL A 63 -12.94 -11.94 -1.99
CA VAL A 63 -12.09 -12.92 -1.34
C VAL A 63 -10.86 -12.20 -0.80
N GLY A 64 -10.66 -12.24 0.51
CA GLY A 64 -9.45 -11.74 1.16
C GLY A 64 -8.47 -12.87 1.45
N ILE A 65 -7.19 -12.66 1.19
CA ILE A 65 -6.10 -13.55 1.62
C ILE A 65 -5.21 -12.77 2.61
N ASP A 66 -4.90 -13.38 3.75
CA ASP A 66 -3.92 -12.84 4.70
C ASP A 66 -3.17 -13.98 5.40
N ALA A 67 -1.93 -13.74 5.78
CA ALA A 67 -1.10 -14.72 6.48
C ALA A 67 -1.67 -15.13 7.84
N ARG A 68 -2.53 -14.30 8.43
CA ARG A 68 -3.14 -14.53 9.74
C ARG A 68 -4.53 -13.92 9.85
N ARG A 69 -5.31 -14.44 10.77
CA ARG A 69 -6.55 -13.81 11.23
C ARG A 69 -6.26 -12.89 12.42
N TYR A 70 -6.69 -11.64 12.34
CA TYR A 70 -6.50 -10.67 13.41
C TYR A 70 -7.58 -10.87 14.49
N GLY A 71 -7.15 -11.27 15.70
CA GLY A 71 -8.06 -11.42 16.84
C GLY A 71 -8.60 -10.08 17.33
N GLY A 72 -9.86 -10.07 17.81
CA GLY A 72 -10.47 -8.87 18.36
C GLY A 72 -11.08 -7.89 17.35
N TYR A 73 -10.94 -8.14 16.06
CA TYR A 73 -11.57 -7.34 15.01
C TYR A 73 -12.72 -8.11 14.37
N PRO A 74 -13.91 -7.50 14.23
CA PRO A 74 -15.00 -8.10 13.48
C PRO A 74 -14.68 -8.09 11.99
N TYR A 75 -14.73 -9.27 11.37
CA TYR A 75 -14.68 -9.36 9.93
C TYR A 75 -16.05 -9.05 9.34
N PRO A 76 -16.13 -8.29 8.25
CA PRO A 76 -17.41 -7.91 7.68
C PRO A 76 -18.15 -9.14 7.13
N ASN A 77 -19.46 -9.18 7.36
CA ASN A 77 -20.32 -10.22 6.79
C ASN A 77 -20.33 -10.07 5.25
N GLY A 78 -20.10 -11.17 4.55
CA GLY A 78 -20.03 -11.19 3.08
C GLY A 78 -18.61 -11.19 2.50
N ALA A 79 -17.57 -10.88 3.28
CA ALA A 79 -16.20 -11.11 2.90
C ALA A 79 -15.79 -12.56 3.17
N GLU A 80 -15.28 -13.26 2.16
CA GLU A 80 -14.63 -14.56 2.31
C GLU A 80 -13.18 -14.34 2.71
N LEU A 81 -12.70 -14.98 3.80
CA LEU A 81 -11.30 -14.89 4.25
C LEU A 81 -10.60 -16.23 4.14
N ILE A 82 -9.51 -16.25 3.39
CA ILE A 82 -8.57 -17.37 3.30
C ILE A 82 -7.32 -17.00 4.10
N VAL A 83 -7.00 -17.80 5.13
CA VAL A 83 -5.79 -17.58 5.94
C VAL A 83 -4.67 -18.47 5.43
N GLY A 84 -3.56 -17.86 5.07
CA GLY A 84 -2.36 -18.56 4.60
C GLY A 84 -1.38 -17.62 3.92
N ASP A 85 -0.20 -18.15 3.66
CA ASP A 85 0.87 -17.42 2.98
C ASP A 85 0.54 -17.25 1.49
N ALA A 86 0.40 -16.01 1.04
CA ALA A 86 0.11 -15.64 -0.33
C ALA A 86 1.15 -16.17 -1.33
N SER A 87 2.40 -16.38 -0.91
CA SER A 87 3.45 -16.94 -1.78
C SER A 87 3.16 -18.39 -2.17
N THR A 88 2.52 -19.16 -1.29
CA THR A 88 2.29 -20.60 -1.45
C THR A 88 0.86 -20.95 -1.88
N LEU A 89 -0.14 -20.13 -1.55
CA LEU A 89 -1.54 -20.36 -1.87
C LEU A 89 -1.80 -20.28 -3.38
N THR A 90 -2.71 -21.09 -3.89
CA THR A 90 -3.27 -20.89 -5.23
C THR A 90 -4.35 -19.81 -5.17
N PHE A 91 -4.26 -18.81 -6.03
CA PHE A 91 -5.24 -17.74 -6.09
C PHE A 91 -6.49 -18.17 -6.87
N PRO A 92 -7.70 -17.84 -6.36
CA PRO A 92 -8.91 -18.00 -7.16
C PRO A 92 -8.88 -17.03 -8.35
N LYS A 93 -9.51 -17.40 -9.45
CA LYS A 93 -9.75 -16.47 -10.56
C LYS A 93 -10.77 -15.42 -10.14
N THR A 94 -10.43 -14.16 -10.39
CA THR A 94 -11.27 -12.98 -10.11
C THR A 94 -11.08 -11.95 -11.21
N ASP A 95 -11.97 -10.98 -11.29
CA ASP A 95 -11.84 -9.92 -12.28
C ASP A 95 -10.69 -8.98 -11.91
N THR A 96 -10.65 -8.54 -10.65
CA THR A 96 -9.60 -7.66 -10.12
C THR A 96 -8.84 -8.35 -9.00
N VAL A 97 -7.51 -8.20 -8.99
CA VAL A 97 -6.66 -8.52 -7.84
C VAL A 97 -6.14 -7.22 -7.23
N VAL A 98 -6.25 -7.08 -5.92
CA VAL A 98 -5.74 -5.93 -5.17
C VAL A 98 -4.56 -6.35 -4.30
N LEU A 99 -3.46 -5.58 -4.37
CA LEU A 99 -2.25 -5.76 -3.57
C LEU A 99 -1.99 -4.45 -2.80
N GLY A 100 -2.71 -4.25 -1.71
CA GLY A 100 -2.60 -3.05 -0.89
C GLY A 100 -1.47 -3.14 0.13
N HIS A 101 -0.34 -2.47 -0.08
CA HIS A 101 0.80 -2.48 0.86
C HIS A 101 1.24 -3.90 1.25
N ILE A 102 1.41 -4.77 0.28
CA ILE A 102 1.87 -6.15 0.51
C ILE A 102 3.21 -6.44 -0.17
N LEU A 103 3.50 -5.79 -1.30
CA LEU A 103 4.71 -6.08 -2.07
C LEU A 103 6.00 -5.74 -1.32
N GLU A 104 5.97 -4.77 -0.41
CA GLU A 104 7.09 -4.43 0.46
C GLU A 104 7.36 -5.45 1.55
N HIS A 105 6.41 -6.35 1.84
CA HIS A 105 6.52 -7.35 2.90
C HIS A 105 6.96 -8.73 2.39
N VAL A 106 6.97 -8.95 1.08
CA VAL A 106 7.34 -10.25 0.50
C VAL A 106 8.80 -10.27 0.05
N GLU A 107 9.40 -11.45 0.02
CA GLU A 107 10.79 -11.62 -0.41
C GLU A 107 10.98 -11.29 -1.88
N ASP A 108 10.05 -11.74 -2.73
CA ASP A 108 10.07 -11.48 -4.17
C ASP A 108 8.74 -10.86 -4.65
N PRO A 109 8.69 -9.54 -4.82
CA PRO A 109 7.52 -8.84 -5.35
C PRO A 109 7.13 -9.26 -6.76
N CYS A 110 8.11 -9.65 -7.60
CA CYS A 110 7.83 -10.08 -8.98
C CYS A 110 7.03 -11.38 -9.01
N VAL A 111 7.37 -12.33 -8.14
CA VAL A 111 6.65 -13.60 -8.03
C VAL A 111 5.20 -13.38 -7.59
N LEU A 112 4.98 -12.54 -6.57
CA LEU A 112 3.62 -12.26 -6.11
C LEU A 112 2.80 -11.51 -7.16
N LEU A 113 3.40 -10.53 -7.83
CA LEU A 113 2.72 -9.79 -8.89
C LEU A 113 2.42 -10.68 -10.11
N SER A 114 3.36 -11.53 -10.56
CA SER A 114 3.13 -12.50 -11.64
C SER A 114 1.94 -13.41 -11.36
N LYS A 115 1.89 -13.95 -10.15
CA LYS A 115 0.77 -14.78 -9.69
C LYS A 115 -0.55 -14.03 -9.68
N SER A 116 -0.52 -12.74 -9.35
CA SER A 116 -1.69 -11.87 -9.37
C SER A 116 -2.16 -11.61 -10.80
N VAL A 117 -1.23 -11.29 -11.71
CA VAL A 117 -1.51 -11.11 -13.16
C VAL A 117 -2.05 -12.39 -13.77
N GLU A 118 -1.52 -13.55 -13.40
CA GLU A 118 -2.05 -14.84 -13.88
C GLU A 118 -3.47 -15.12 -13.39
N SER A 119 -3.82 -14.69 -12.17
CA SER A 119 -5.12 -14.97 -11.57
C SER A 119 -6.21 -13.96 -11.93
N CYS A 120 -5.87 -12.72 -12.27
CA CYS A 120 -6.84 -11.72 -12.69
C CYS A 120 -7.38 -11.98 -14.09
N GLN A 121 -8.62 -11.54 -14.35
CA GLN A 121 -9.25 -11.55 -15.67
C GLN A 121 -9.18 -10.17 -16.34
N GLU A 122 -9.25 -9.10 -15.55
CA GLU A 122 -9.28 -7.72 -16.01
C GLU A 122 -8.01 -6.96 -15.61
N ASN A 123 -7.79 -6.74 -14.31
CA ASN A 123 -6.66 -5.95 -13.85
C ASN A 123 -6.11 -6.34 -12.46
N VAL A 124 -4.89 -5.92 -12.21
CA VAL A 124 -4.27 -5.92 -10.87
C VAL A 124 -4.10 -4.46 -10.44
N LEU A 125 -4.60 -4.13 -9.28
CA LEU A 125 -4.43 -2.83 -8.64
C LEU A 125 -3.48 -2.97 -7.46
N PHE A 126 -2.40 -2.22 -7.44
CA PHE A 126 -1.51 -2.27 -6.29
C PHE A 126 -1.01 -0.89 -5.86
N ASN A 127 -0.67 -0.77 -4.61
CA ASN A 127 0.05 0.38 -4.09
C ASN A 127 1.18 -0.06 -3.18
N VAL A 128 2.26 0.71 -3.23
CA VAL A 128 3.48 0.47 -2.45
C VAL A 128 4.02 1.78 -1.90
N PRO A 129 4.76 1.74 -0.77
CA PRO A 129 5.47 2.90 -0.27
C PRO A 129 6.48 3.38 -1.32
N LYS A 130 6.50 4.68 -1.57
CA LYS A 130 7.48 5.30 -2.46
C LYS A 130 8.74 5.66 -1.69
N ARG A 131 9.89 5.29 -2.24
CA ARG A 131 11.18 5.76 -1.77
C ARG A 131 11.51 7.10 -2.42
N ASN A 132 11.52 8.16 -1.62
CA ASN A 132 11.90 9.50 -2.09
C ASN A 132 13.41 9.68 -1.96
N GLN A 133 14.11 9.50 -3.07
CA GLN A 133 15.58 9.48 -3.14
C GLN A 133 16.21 10.74 -2.56
N GLU A 134 15.62 11.92 -2.82
CA GLU A 134 16.12 13.20 -2.32
C GLU A 134 16.09 13.26 -0.78
N LEU A 135 15.04 12.73 -0.15
CA LEU A 135 14.98 12.65 1.32
C LEU A 135 16.10 11.74 1.87
N TRP A 136 16.31 10.62 1.22
CA TRP A 136 17.35 9.65 1.59
C TRP A 136 18.75 10.22 1.50
N GLU A 137 19.07 10.92 0.42
CA GLU A 137 20.38 11.57 0.22
C GLU A 137 20.69 12.61 1.29
N HIS A 138 19.66 13.20 1.89
CA HIS A 138 19.79 14.13 3.02
C HIS A 138 19.68 13.46 4.39
N GLY A 139 19.64 12.12 4.45
CA GLY A 139 19.57 11.34 5.69
C GLY A 139 18.21 11.39 6.38
N ILE A 140 17.14 11.77 5.65
CA ILE A 140 15.78 11.77 6.16
C ILE A 140 15.14 10.42 5.87
N VAL A 141 14.78 9.73 6.96
CA VAL A 141 14.12 8.42 6.91
C VAL A 141 12.61 8.61 6.90
N GLU A 142 11.95 8.05 5.90
CA GLU A 142 10.50 8.07 5.81
C GLU A 142 9.89 7.04 6.79
N TYR A 143 8.67 7.34 7.23
CA TYR A 143 8.00 6.57 8.28
C TYR A 143 7.89 5.07 7.97
N HIS A 144 7.47 4.69 6.75
CA HIS A 144 7.33 3.30 6.33
C HIS A 144 8.65 2.49 6.39
N GLN A 145 9.80 3.17 6.32
CA GLN A 145 11.12 2.52 6.45
C GLN A 145 11.45 2.07 7.88
N LEU A 146 10.64 2.49 8.86
CA LEU A 146 10.76 2.07 10.26
C LEU A 146 9.99 0.76 10.55
N ASP A 147 9.18 0.31 9.63
CA ASP A 147 8.47 -0.96 9.77
C ASP A 147 9.44 -2.13 9.62
N LYS A 148 9.51 -2.94 10.67
CA LYS A 148 10.41 -4.10 10.72
C LYS A 148 9.94 -5.28 9.88
N THR A 149 8.69 -5.26 9.43
CA THR A 149 8.11 -6.30 8.59
C THR A 149 8.36 -6.05 7.10
N HIS A 150 8.81 -4.84 6.75
CA HIS A 150 9.22 -4.51 5.40
C HIS A 150 10.53 -5.20 5.03
N GLN A 151 10.53 -5.96 3.97
CA GLN A 151 11.70 -6.52 3.33
C GLN A 151 12.30 -5.53 2.31
N HIS A 152 11.47 -4.64 1.79
CA HIS A 152 11.85 -3.56 0.88
C HIS A 152 11.55 -2.20 1.51
N CYS A 153 12.54 -1.32 1.56
CA CYS A 153 12.41 0.03 2.14
C CYS A 153 11.70 1.04 1.22
N GLY A 154 10.59 0.61 0.61
CA GLY A 154 9.88 1.37 -0.42
C GLY A 154 10.51 1.21 -1.82
N PHE A 155 9.81 1.69 -2.84
CA PHE A 155 10.15 1.50 -4.24
C PHE A 155 10.30 2.83 -4.97
N SER A 156 11.26 2.91 -5.87
CA SER A 156 11.34 3.98 -6.87
C SER A 156 10.37 3.69 -8.03
N ASN A 157 10.11 4.70 -8.83
CA ASN A 157 9.29 4.54 -10.04
C ASN A 157 9.89 3.52 -11.02
N GLU A 158 11.22 3.49 -11.13
CA GLU A 158 11.94 2.56 -12.00
C GLU A 158 11.83 1.12 -11.50
N GLU A 159 11.99 0.90 -10.18
CA GLU A 159 11.80 -0.43 -9.59
C GLU A 159 10.39 -0.95 -9.78
N VAL A 160 9.36 -0.12 -9.62
CA VAL A 160 7.97 -0.48 -9.90
C VAL A 160 7.79 -0.90 -11.37
N SER A 161 8.32 -0.11 -12.30
CA SER A 161 8.25 -0.43 -13.73
C SER A 161 8.94 -1.75 -14.06
N ASN A 162 10.10 -2.01 -13.45
CA ASN A 162 10.84 -3.26 -13.63
C ASN A 162 10.09 -4.47 -13.06
N ILE A 163 9.50 -4.34 -11.86
CA ILE A 163 8.69 -5.39 -11.23
C ILE A 163 7.51 -5.76 -12.13
N VAL A 164 6.78 -4.76 -12.65
CA VAL A 164 5.64 -5.00 -13.55
C VAL A 164 6.09 -5.70 -14.83
N SER A 165 7.14 -5.21 -15.47
CA SER A 165 7.69 -5.79 -16.71
C SER A 165 8.10 -7.26 -16.52
N LEU A 166 8.75 -7.58 -15.39
CA LEU A 166 9.18 -8.94 -15.07
C LEU A 166 8.01 -9.87 -14.70
N SER A 167 6.86 -9.31 -14.37
CA SER A 167 5.66 -10.04 -13.95
C SER A 167 4.68 -10.33 -15.10
N ALA A 168 5.11 -10.20 -16.35
CA ALA A 168 4.26 -10.31 -17.54
C ALA A 168 3.04 -9.38 -17.50
N GLY A 169 3.16 -8.25 -16.82
CA GLY A 169 2.16 -7.19 -16.73
C GLY A 169 2.52 -5.99 -17.59
N GLU A 170 1.52 -5.20 -17.91
CA GLU A 170 1.66 -3.88 -18.55
C GLU A 170 0.98 -2.81 -17.70
N ILE A 171 1.68 -1.70 -17.43
CA ILE A 171 1.12 -0.59 -16.66
C ILE A 171 0.12 0.16 -17.53
N ARG A 172 -1.15 0.18 -17.11
CA ARG A 172 -2.23 0.96 -17.75
C ARG A 172 -2.38 2.34 -17.12
N SER A 173 -2.23 2.43 -15.82
CA SER A 173 -2.34 3.67 -15.09
C SER A 173 -1.31 3.71 -13.95
N TYR A 174 -0.75 4.88 -13.72
CA TYR A 174 0.27 5.10 -12.70
C TYR A 174 0.01 6.44 -12.02
N LYS A 175 -0.02 6.45 -10.69
CA LYS A 175 -0.25 7.66 -9.89
C LYS A 175 0.70 7.72 -8.71
N ASN A 176 1.32 8.87 -8.48
CA ASN A 176 1.89 9.18 -7.18
C ASN A 176 0.74 9.65 -6.28
N VAL A 177 0.54 8.97 -5.17
CA VAL A 177 -0.62 9.14 -4.30
C VAL A 177 -0.24 9.91 -3.07
N SER A 178 -1.19 10.72 -2.60
CA SER A 178 -1.03 11.64 -1.48
C SER A 178 0.08 12.66 -1.73
N GLU A 179 -0.04 13.82 -1.13
CA GLU A 179 0.99 14.86 -1.17
C GLU A 179 1.36 15.21 0.26
N ILE A 180 2.64 15.11 0.55
CA ILE A 180 3.19 15.56 1.83
C ILE A 180 4.28 16.60 1.58
N ASN A 181 4.38 17.59 2.44
CA ASN A 181 5.57 18.41 2.48
C ASN A 181 6.67 17.71 3.28
N ALA A 182 7.91 18.17 3.18
CA ALA A 182 9.06 17.53 3.79
C ALA A 182 8.93 17.32 5.31
N THR A 183 8.17 18.18 6.01
CA THR A 183 7.94 18.05 7.46
C THR A 183 6.88 17.00 7.81
N MET A 184 5.90 16.77 6.95
CA MET A 184 4.86 15.75 7.18
C MET A 184 5.43 14.34 7.16
N GLY A 185 6.45 14.09 6.34
CA GLY A 185 7.14 12.81 6.27
C GLY A 185 8.12 12.54 7.42
N THR A 186 8.29 13.48 8.34
CA THR A 186 9.22 13.36 9.48
C THR A 186 8.48 13.09 10.78
N SER A 187 9.18 12.51 11.77
CA SER A 187 8.66 12.30 13.13
C SER A 187 8.32 13.60 13.89
N LEU A 188 8.52 14.76 13.27
CA LEU A 188 8.28 16.09 13.85
C LEU A 188 6.86 16.62 13.58
N TRP A 189 6.03 15.87 12.85
CA TRP A 189 4.65 16.24 12.51
C TRP A 189 3.81 16.79 13.67
N ASN A 190 4.01 16.29 14.88
CA ASN A 190 3.30 16.71 16.08
C ASN A 190 4.00 17.84 16.87
N SER A 191 5.11 18.38 16.37
CA SER A 191 5.85 19.44 17.07
C SER A 191 5.29 20.82 16.72
N ARG A 192 5.48 21.81 17.62
CA ARG A 192 5.11 23.21 17.37
C ARG A 192 6.06 23.93 16.38
N ILE A 193 7.01 23.21 15.80
CA ILE A 193 8.05 23.73 14.91
C ILE A 193 7.79 23.49 13.39
N PRO A 194 6.67 22.89 12.93
CA PRO A 194 6.54 22.43 11.54
C PRO A 194 6.79 23.53 10.51
N LYS A 195 6.22 24.73 10.72
CA LYS A 195 6.29 25.83 9.73
C LYS A 195 7.69 26.42 9.54
N ALA A 196 8.45 26.56 10.63
CA ALA A 196 9.82 27.05 10.54
C ALA A 196 10.73 25.99 9.87
N LEU A 197 10.51 24.73 10.20
CA LEU A 197 11.26 23.63 9.60
C LEU A 197 10.90 23.45 8.12
N ASP A 198 9.63 23.57 7.73
CA ASP A 198 9.20 23.56 6.32
C ASP A 198 9.88 24.66 5.52
N PHE A 199 9.98 25.87 6.09
CA PHE A 199 10.70 26.96 5.43
C PHE A 199 12.18 26.62 5.21
N VAL A 200 12.86 26.06 6.22
CA VAL A 200 14.26 25.65 6.10
C VAL A 200 14.41 24.51 5.09
N LEU A 201 13.59 23.46 5.19
CA LEU A 201 13.64 22.31 4.29
C LEU A 201 13.29 22.69 2.85
N SER A 202 12.38 23.64 2.64
CA SER A 202 12.06 24.16 1.30
C SER A 202 13.20 24.92 0.60
N LYS A 203 14.25 25.25 1.36
CA LYS A 203 15.50 25.84 0.80
C LYS A 203 16.55 24.78 0.47
N ILE A 204 16.45 23.62 1.09
CA ILE A 204 17.39 22.50 0.93
C ILE A 204 16.95 21.62 -0.22
N PHE A 205 15.65 21.33 -0.29
CA PHE A 205 15.10 20.40 -1.30
C PHE A 205 14.69 21.13 -2.58
N SER A 206 15.00 20.55 -3.71
CA SER A 206 14.52 20.97 -5.03
C SER A 206 13.02 20.76 -5.18
N SER A 207 12.50 19.68 -4.61
CA SER A 207 11.08 19.37 -4.55
C SER A 207 10.47 19.86 -3.23
N LYS A 208 9.33 20.56 -3.29
CA LYS A 208 8.58 21.00 -2.11
C LYS A 208 7.53 19.99 -1.67
N THR A 209 7.17 19.09 -2.58
CA THR A 209 6.10 18.11 -2.39
C THR A 209 6.66 16.72 -2.65
N PHE A 210 6.43 15.82 -1.72
CA PHE A 210 6.81 14.42 -1.82
C PHE A 210 5.54 13.57 -1.83
N HIS A 211 5.59 12.46 -2.51
CA HIS A 211 4.50 11.50 -2.56
C HIS A 211 4.93 10.23 -1.82
N PRO A 212 4.23 9.85 -0.73
CA PRO A 212 4.62 8.70 0.08
C PRO A 212 4.32 7.36 -0.58
N GLU A 213 3.49 7.35 -1.61
CA GLU A 213 3.00 6.12 -2.22
C GLU A 213 2.99 6.18 -3.74
N ILE A 214 3.11 5.00 -4.34
CA ILE A 214 2.89 4.74 -5.76
C ILE A 214 1.68 3.82 -5.87
N TRP A 215 0.74 4.16 -6.72
CA TRP A 215 -0.39 3.33 -7.10
C TRP A 215 -0.31 2.98 -8.58
N CYS A 216 -0.61 1.72 -8.91
CA CYS A 216 -0.58 1.22 -10.28
C CYS A 216 -1.81 0.39 -10.59
N GLU A 217 -2.29 0.51 -11.82
CA GLU A 217 -3.15 -0.43 -12.49
C GLU A 217 -2.34 -1.19 -13.55
N VAL A 218 -2.40 -2.51 -13.49
CA VAL A 218 -1.65 -3.41 -14.36
C VAL A 218 -2.63 -4.36 -15.03
N GLU A 219 -2.47 -4.56 -16.33
CA GLU A 219 -3.15 -5.59 -17.09
C GLU A 219 -2.15 -6.66 -17.53
N LYS A 220 -2.65 -7.81 -17.93
CA LYS A 220 -1.83 -8.84 -18.57
C LYS A 220 -1.26 -8.29 -19.87
N ALA A 221 0.05 -8.41 -20.06
CA ALA A 221 0.66 -8.01 -21.32
C ALA A 221 0.03 -8.79 -22.48
N GLY A 222 -0.28 -8.10 -23.57
CA GLY A 222 -0.80 -8.75 -24.78
C GLY A 222 0.22 -9.75 -25.33
N GLU A 223 -0.25 -10.90 -25.78
CA GLU A 223 0.56 -11.89 -26.51
C GLU A 223 1.00 -11.35 -27.87
#